data_c5c3fdfe82daf3b528d170095b649b3d
#
_entry.id   c5c3fdfe82daf3b528d170095b649b3d
#
_cell.length_a   1.000
_cell.length_b   1.000
_cell.length_c   1.000
_cell.angle_alpha   90.00
_cell.angle_beta   90.00
_cell.angle_gamma   90.00
#
_symmetry.space_group_name_H-M   'P 1'
#
loop_
_entity.id
_entity.type
_entity.pdbx_description
1 polymer ?
#
loop_
_entity_poly.entity_id
_entity_poly.type
_entity_poly.pdbx_seq_one_letter_code
_entity_poly.pdbx_strand_id
1 'polypeptide(L)'
;VALGIGLVIFVHELGHFVAAKTFGVKCEKFYVGFDVPIRLGPIKFPRTLGKFRYGETEYGIGIVPLGGYVKMLGQDDDPRKQEEEAKRIKLESEGEGEELEAHATPKLDPRSFPAKPVWQRMIIISAGVVMNVITGVLFAAIAYGYGVAYSPAIVGGVVPGGPAWQAGIEPGGKVVSVGTWSDPEMHFREMKMEILTDGLENPDKPIDVEIKYENGTRNFELVTQSRPDMKDARMIGIAIPNVATLA
;
A
#
# COMPACT_ATOMS: atom_id res chain seq x y z
N VAL A 1 6.46 8.44 7.96
CA VAL A 1 6.17 8.28 6.51
C VAL A 1 7.38 7.72 5.78
N ALA A 2 8.59 8.35 5.83
CA ALA A 2 9.77 7.92 5.09
C ALA A 2 10.19 6.45 5.37
N LEU A 3 10.19 6.03 6.65
CA LEU A 3 10.50 4.65 7.03
C LEU A 3 9.47 3.64 6.49
N GLY A 4 8.18 4.01 6.46
CA GLY A 4 7.15 3.15 5.89
C GLY A 4 7.32 2.95 4.38
N ILE A 5 7.61 4.02 3.64
CA ILE A 5 7.91 3.95 2.21
C ILE A 5 9.16 3.10 1.98
N GLY A 6 10.22 3.31 2.75
CA GLY A 6 11.45 2.53 2.66
C GLY A 6 11.23 1.04 2.91
N LEU A 7 10.37 0.68 3.87
CA LEU A 7 10.00 -0.71 4.14
C LEU A 7 9.25 -1.35 2.96
N VAL A 8 8.27 -0.64 2.38
CA VAL A 8 7.51 -1.13 1.22
C VAL A 8 8.43 -1.38 0.03
N ILE A 9 9.36 -0.46 -0.24
CA ILE A 9 10.32 -0.63 -1.34
C ILE A 9 11.30 -1.78 -1.02
N PHE A 10 11.80 -1.88 0.22
CA PHE A 10 12.64 -3.00 0.63
C PHE A 10 11.96 -4.36 0.42
N VAL A 11 10.69 -4.48 0.81
CA VAL A 11 9.91 -5.72 0.63
C VAL A 11 9.70 -6.02 -0.85
N HIS A 12 9.49 -5.00 -1.67
CA HIS A 12 9.41 -5.12 -3.13
C HIS A 12 10.70 -5.71 -3.73
N GLU A 13 11.85 -5.12 -3.40
CA GLU A 13 13.16 -5.59 -3.87
C GLU A 13 13.48 -7.00 -3.35
N LEU A 14 13.08 -7.30 -2.11
CA LEU A 14 13.22 -8.63 -1.53
C LEU A 14 12.45 -9.68 -2.35
N GLY A 15 11.27 -9.33 -2.86
CA GLY A 15 10.49 -10.19 -3.75
C GLY A 15 11.27 -10.57 -5.01
N HIS A 16 11.84 -9.59 -5.71
CA HIS A 16 12.68 -9.81 -6.89
C HIS A 16 13.90 -10.67 -6.55
N PHE A 17 14.57 -10.37 -5.45
CA PHE A 17 15.75 -11.10 -4.99
C PHE A 17 15.45 -12.57 -4.72
N VAL A 18 14.40 -12.85 -3.95
CA VAL A 18 14.00 -14.23 -3.60
C VAL A 18 13.63 -15.01 -4.86
N ALA A 19 12.83 -14.43 -5.76
CA ALA A 19 12.44 -15.09 -7.01
C ALA A 19 13.66 -15.34 -7.91
N ALA A 20 14.57 -14.37 -8.06
CA ALA A 20 15.79 -14.52 -8.83
C ALA A 20 16.67 -15.65 -8.29
N LYS A 21 16.90 -15.71 -6.99
CA LYS A 21 17.67 -16.79 -6.33
C LYS A 21 17.00 -18.16 -6.52
N THR A 22 15.67 -18.23 -6.41
CA THR A 22 14.91 -19.48 -6.60
C THR A 22 15.10 -20.05 -8.01
N PHE A 23 15.16 -19.18 -9.03
CA PHE A 23 15.43 -19.60 -10.40
C PHE A 23 16.91 -19.68 -10.76
N GLY A 24 17.79 -19.57 -9.78
CA GLY A 24 19.24 -19.69 -9.98
C GLY A 24 19.84 -18.54 -10.78
N VAL A 25 19.26 -17.35 -10.72
CA VAL A 25 19.85 -16.12 -11.26
C VAL A 25 20.90 -15.62 -10.29
N LYS A 26 22.08 -15.26 -10.79
CA LYS A 26 23.14 -14.68 -9.96
C LYS A 26 22.78 -13.25 -9.61
N CYS A 27 22.60 -12.99 -8.31
CA CYS A 27 22.41 -11.65 -7.78
C CYS A 27 23.75 -11.13 -7.25
N GLU A 28 24.26 -10.06 -7.84
CA GLU A 28 25.55 -9.48 -7.47
C GLU A 28 25.45 -8.57 -6.25
N LYS A 29 24.34 -7.79 -6.17
CA LYS A 29 24.10 -6.85 -5.07
C LYS A 29 22.65 -6.89 -4.64
N PHE A 30 22.45 -6.75 -3.33
CA PHE A 30 21.16 -6.50 -2.70
C PHE A 30 21.32 -5.38 -1.66
N TYR A 31 20.73 -4.24 -1.94
CA TYR A 31 20.89 -3.05 -1.10
C TYR A 31 19.54 -2.52 -0.62
N VAL A 32 19.49 -2.18 0.67
CA VAL A 32 18.40 -1.42 1.29
C VAL A 32 18.79 0.04 1.28
N GLY A 33 18.02 0.89 0.62
CA GLY A 33 18.42 2.27 0.36
C GLY A 33 19.36 2.41 -0.84
N PHE A 34 19.57 3.64 -1.28
CA PHE A 34 20.45 3.94 -2.41
C PHE A 34 21.86 4.28 -1.92
N ASP A 35 22.88 3.75 -2.60
CA ASP A 35 24.30 4.03 -2.41
C ASP A 35 24.75 5.25 -3.24
N VAL A 36 24.04 6.37 -3.10
CA VAL A 36 24.34 7.60 -3.87
C VAL A 36 25.53 8.33 -3.27
N PRO A 37 26.50 8.77 -4.10
CA PRO A 37 27.60 9.61 -3.62
C PRO A 37 27.11 11.03 -3.30
N ILE A 38 26.80 11.28 -2.04
CA ILE A 38 26.41 12.62 -1.59
C ILE A 38 27.67 13.44 -1.38
N ARG A 39 27.80 14.53 -2.13
CA ARG A 39 28.88 15.52 -1.98
C ARG A 39 28.26 16.87 -1.60
N LEU A 40 28.59 17.36 -0.43
CA LEU A 40 28.20 18.69 0.02
C LEU A 40 29.47 19.57 0.06
N GLY A 41 29.82 20.21 -1.06
CA GLY A 41 31.07 20.94 -1.22
C GLY A 41 32.30 20.03 -1.06
N PRO A 42 33.25 20.37 -0.12
CA PRO A 42 34.45 19.55 0.12
C PRO A 42 34.16 18.26 0.92
N ILE A 43 32.99 18.14 1.53
CA ILE A 43 32.61 16.99 2.41
C ILE A 43 32.06 15.85 1.57
N LYS A 44 32.73 14.70 1.61
CA LYS A 44 32.29 13.44 0.97
C LYS A 44 31.67 12.56 2.05
N PHE A 45 30.37 12.30 1.95
CA PHE A 45 29.70 11.32 2.81
C PHE A 45 29.98 9.89 2.32
N PRO A 46 30.06 8.91 3.23
CA PRO A 46 30.15 7.50 2.83
C PRO A 46 28.92 7.12 2.00
N ARG A 47 29.10 6.32 0.95
CA ARG A 47 27.98 5.87 0.09
C ARG A 47 27.06 4.88 0.79
N THR A 48 27.62 4.10 1.74
CA THR A 48 26.93 3.03 2.44
C THR A 48 27.20 3.14 3.95
N LEU A 49 26.18 2.86 4.75
CA LEU A 49 26.30 2.77 6.20
C LEU A 49 27.01 1.49 6.65
N GLY A 50 26.86 0.42 5.88
CA GLY A 50 27.51 -0.86 6.08
C GLY A 50 27.30 -1.79 4.90
N LYS A 51 28.27 -2.66 4.65
CA LYS A 51 28.16 -3.71 3.64
C LYS A 51 28.91 -4.96 4.08
N PHE A 52 28.38 -6.11 3.68
CA PHE A 52 29.03 -7.40 3.86
C PHE A 52 28.76 -8.28 2.65
N ARG A 53 29.60 -9.28 2.43
CA ARG A 53 29.44 -10.24 1.35
C ARG A 53 29.13 -11.61 1.92
N TYR A 54 28.05 -12.20 1.42
CA TYR A 54 27.71 -13.58 1.75
C TYR A 54 27.49 -14.36 0.46
N GLY A 55 28.33 -15.37 0.26
CA GLY A 55 28.41 -16.11 -0.99
C GLY A 55 28.80 -15.21 -2.16
N GLU A 56 27.98 -15.15 -3.19
CA GLU A 56 28.21 -14.36 -4.41
C GLU A 56 27.52 -12.98 -4.38
N THR A 57 26.72 -12.69 -3.36
CA THR A 57 25.93 -11.46 -3.23
C THR A 57 26.56 -10.52 -2.22
N GLU A 58 26.72 -9.26 -2.59
CA GLU A 58 27.07 -8.18 -1.68
C GLU A 58 25.77 -7.56 -1.12
N TYR A 59 25.61 -7.59 0.20
CA TYR A 59 24.50 -6.99 0.92
C TYR A 59 24.94 -5.66 1.52
N GLY A 60 24.11 -4.63 1.41
CA GLY A 60 24.47 -3.33 1.94
C GLY A 60 23.28 -2.48 2.34
N ILE A 61 23.56 -1.46 3.15
CA ILE A 61 22.62 -0.42 3.53
C ILE A 61 23.14 0.91 2.97
N GLY A 62 22.39 1.48 2.02
CA GLY A 62 22.65 2.78 1.44
C GLY A 62 22.42 3.91 2.43
N ILE A 63 23.02 5.06 2.19
CA ILE A 63 22.86 6.25 3.06
C ILE A 63 21.49 6.89 2.93
N VAL A 64 20.83 6.74 1.77
CA VAL A 64 19.47 7.26 1.54
C VAL A 64 18.46 6.14 1.81
N PRO A 65 17.70 6.21 2.94
CA PRO A 65 16.78 5.13 3.34
C PRO A 65 15.46 5.10 2.53
N LEU A 66 15.47 5.69 1.35
CA LEU A 66 14.33 5.77 0.44
C LEU A 66 14.57 4.84 -0.75
N GLY A 67 14.28 3.55 -0.57
CA GLY A 67 14.40 2.62 -1.68
C GLY A 67 15.24 1.39 -1.40
N GLY A 68 15.72 0.78 -2.45
CA GLY A 68 16.60 -0.37 -2.50
C GLY A 68 16.85 -0.77 -3.94
N TYR A 69 17.72 -1.72 -4.17
CA TYR A 69 17.88 -2.31 -5.49
C TYR A 69 18.49 -3.71 -5.42
N VAL A 70 18.11 -4.51 -6.37
CA VAL A 70 18.72 -5.82 -6.65
C VAL A 70 19.47 -5.73 -7.97
N LYS A 71 20.79 -6.02 -7.98
CA LYS A 71 21.55 -6.15 -9.22
C LYS A 71 21.66 -7.61 -9.59
N MET A 72 20.98 -8.01 -10.65
CA MET A 72 21.05 -9.35 -11.23
C MET A 72 22.04 -9.36 -12.39
N LEU A 73 22.71 -10.48 -12.61
CA LEU A 73 23.64 -10.65 -13.72
C LEU A 73 22.91 -10.50 -15.06
N GLY A 74 23.37 -9.58 -15.91
CA GLY A 74 22.78 -9.33 -17.23
C GLY A 74 21.50 -8.49 -17.21
N GLN A 75 21.10 -7.96 -16.06
CA GLN A 75 20.04 -6.95 -15.95
C GLN A 75 20.71 -5.61 -15.61
N ASP A 76 21.19 -4.90 -16.61
CA ASP A 76 21.56 -3.50 -16.48
C ASP A 76 20.41 -2.65 -17.03
N ASP A 77 19.89 -1.76 -16.21
CA ASP A 77 18.78 -0.84 -16.56
C ASP A 77 19.25 0.30 -17.50
N ASP A 78 20.57 0.36 -17.78
CA ASP A 78 21.12 1.36 -18.69
C ASP A 78 21.28 0.76 -20.10
N PRO A 79 20.45 1.16 -21.08
CA PRO A 79 20.54 0.66 -22.46
C PRO A 79 21.92 0.87 -23.10
N ARG A 80 22.66 1.91 -22.66
CA ARG A 80 24.00 2.22 -23.18
C ARG A 80 25.03 1.18 -22.72
N LYS A 81 24.89 0.66 -21.51
CA LYS A 81 25.78 -0.39 -20.99
C LYS A 81 25.49 -1.74 -21.60
N GLN A 82 24.23 -2.02 -21.93
CA GLN A 82 23.87 -3.22 -22.69
C GLN A 82 24.54 -3.23 -24.10
N GLU A 83 24.60 -2.07 -24.76
CA GLU A 83 25.31 -1.93 -26.04
C GLU A 83 26.84 -2.02 -25.87
N GLU A 84 27.40 -1.50 -24.77
CA GLU A 84 28.83 -1.59 -24.48
C GLU A 84 29.24 -3.02 -24.10
N GLU A 85 28.46 -3.74 -23.33
CA GLU A 85 28.67 -5.16 -23.02
C GLU A 85 28.52 -6.02 -24.28
N ALA A 86 27.51 -5.77 -25.09
CA ALA A 86 27.36 -6.46 -26.39
C ALA A 86 28.53 -6.17 -27.36
N LYS A 87 29.08 -4.95 -27.35
CA LYS A 87 30.29 -4.59 -28.10
C LYS A 87 31.57 -5.23 -27.55
N ARG A 88 31.72 -5.31 -26.22
CA ARG A 88 32.85 -5.99 -25.57
C ARG A 88 32.85 -7.49 -25.88
N ILE A 89 31.71 -8.14 -25.79
CA ILE A 89 31.56 -9.56 -26.15
C ILE A 89 31.90 -9.81 -27.62
N LYS A 90 31.51 -8.88 -28.51
CA LYS A 90 31.92 -8.95 -29.93
C LYS A 90 33.41 -8.75 -30.11
N LEU A 91 34.05 -7.81 -29.43
CA LEU A 91 35.50 -7.56 -29.55
C LEU A 91 36.35 -8.70 -28.97
N GLU A 92 35.89 -9.35 -27.89
CA GLU A 92 36.55 -10.52 -27.31
C GLU A 92 36.43 -11.76 -28.24
N SER A 93 35.31 -11.87 -28.99
CA SER A 93 35.15 -12.94 -30.00
C SER A 93 35.90 -12.69 -31.30
N GLU A 94 36.28 -11.45 -31.64
CA GLU A 94 37.07 -11.10 -32.83
C GLU A 94 38.59 -11.17 -32.59
N GLY A 95 39.04 -11.32 -31.32
CA GLY A 95 40.44 -11.36 -30.94
C GLY A 95 41.11 -12.75 -30.98
N GLU A 96 40.35 -13.84 -31.09
CA GLU A 96 40.87 -15.19 -31.30
C GLU A 96 40.47 -15.66 -32.68
N GLY A 97 41.42 -15.50 -33.59
CA GLY A 97 41.25 -15.91 -34.98
C GLY A 97 41.00 -17.41 -35.13
N GLU A 98 39.86 -17.72 -35.69
CA GLU A 98 39.65 -18.78 -36.67
C GLU A 98 38.23 -18.66 -37.23
N GLU A 99 38.19 -18.60 -38.57
CA GLU A 99 36.95 -18.71 -39.33
C GLU A 99 36.18 -19.94 -38.90
N LEU A 100 34.95 -19.77 -38.39
CA LEU A 100 33.84 -20.69 -38.64
C LEU A 100 32.57 -20.18 -37.88
N GLU A 101 31.54 -19.99 -38.69
CA GLU A 101 30.13 -19.81 -38.32
C GLU A 101 29.63 -18.43 -37.88
N ALA A 102 29.20 -17.67 -38.86
CA ALA A 102 28.51 -16.38 -38.80
C ALA A 102 27.11 -16.42 -38.16
N HIS A 103 26.85 -17.29 -37.16
CA HIS A 103 25.60 -17.36 -36.40
C HIS A 103 25.74 -17.81 -34.93
N ALA A 104 26.91 -17.64 -34.31
CA ALA A 104 27.02 -17.87 -32.88
C ALA A 104 26.38 -16.70 -32.10
N THR A 105 25.14 -16.86 -31.67
CA THR A 105 24.57 -16.03 -30.63
C THR A 105 25.49 -16.05 -29.41
N PRO A 106 25.89 -14.91 -28.86
CA PRO A 106 26.80 -14.87 -27.72
C PRO A 106 26.25 -15.78 -26.62
N LYS A 107 27.06 -16.74 -26.16
CA LYS A 107 26.67 -17.75 -25.18
C LYS A 107 26.47 -17.03 -23.84
N LEU A 108 25.24 -16.62 -23.55
CA LEU A 108 24.86 -15.98 -22.30
C LEU A 108 25.14 -16.93 -21.13
N ASP A 109 25.70 -16.41 -20.03
CA ASP A 109 25.84 -17.18 -18.81
C ASP A 109 24.45 -17.76 -18.41
N PRO A 110 24.30 -19.07 -18.23
CA PRO A 110 23.04 -19.71 -17.84
C PRO A 110 22.43 -19.14 -16.55
N ARG A 111 23.23 -18.47 -15.75
CA ARG A 111 22.82 -17.82 -14.50
C ARG A 111 22.47 -16.34 -14.68
N SER A 112 22.54 -15.81 -15.89
CA SER A 112 22.12 -14.45 -16.18
C SER A 112 20.60 -14.37 -16.32
N PHE A 113 20.02 -13.21 -15.99
CA PHE A 113 18.58 -12.96 -16.11
C PHE A 113 18.09 -13.14 -17.58
N PRO A 114 18.78 -12.63 -18.62
CA PRO A 114 18.36 -12.82 -20.01
C PRO A 114 18.39 -14.28 -20.49
N ALA A 115 19.23 -15.12 -19.91
CA ALA A 115 19.31 -16.55 -20.27
C ALA A 115 18.12 -17.37 -19.72
N LYS A 116 17.33 -16.82 -18.83
CA LYS A 116 16.16 -17.52 -18.27
C LYS A 116 14.99 -17.51 -19.23
N PRO A 117 14.17 -18.58 -19.26
CA PRO A 117 12.96 -18.61 -20.06
C PRO A 117 11.99 -17.50 -19.67
N VAL A 118 11.17 -17.07 -20.63
CA VAL A 118 10.29 -15.89 -20.48
C VAL A 118 9.41 -15.96 -19.21
N TRP A 119 8.81 -17.13 -18.93
CA TRP A 119 7.95 -17.29 -17.76
C TRP A 119 8.67 -17.07 -16.43
N GLN A 120 9.97 -17.50 -16.31
CA GLN A 120 10.77 -17.24 -15.10
C GLN A 120 11.07 -15.74 -14.96
N ARG A 121 11.42 -15.08 -16.06
CA ARG A 121 11.64 -13.63 -16.07
C ARG A 121 10.38 -12.87 -15.67
N MET A 122 9.20 -13.28 -16.16
CA MET A 122 7.93 -12.68 -15.76
C MET A 122 7.64 -12.85 -14.27
N ILE A 123 7.89 -14.03 -13.72
CA ILE A 123 7.73 -14.27 -12.27
C ILE A 123 8.69 -13.39 -11.48
N ILE A 124 9.97 -13.29 -11.89
CA ILE A 124 10.93 -12.43 -11.20
C ILE A 124 10.47 -10.97 -11.22
N ILE A 125 10.01 -10.45 -12.37
CA ILE A 125 9.55 -9.07 -12.51
C ILE A 125 8.29 -8.81 -11.66
N SER A 126 7.36 -9.77 -11.58
CA SER A 126 6.12 -9.61 -10.81
C SER A 126 6.31 -9.86 -9.31
N ALA A 127 7.38 -10.54 -8.91
CA ALA A 127 7.60 -10.99 -7.53
C ALA A 127 7.63 -9.83 -6.52
N GLY A 128 8.13 -8.65 -6.90
CA GLY A 128 8.13 -7.47 -6.06
C GLY A 128 6.72 -7.02 -5.69
N VAL A 129 5.83 -6.94 -6.68
CA VAL A 129 4.42 -6.56 -6.46
C VAL A 129 3.69 -7.63 -5.63
N VAL A 130 3.90 -8.90 -5.94
CA VAL A 130 3.31 -10.02 -5.20
C VAL A 130 3.74 -9.98 -3.73
N MET A 131 5.01 -9.73 -3.46
CA MET A 131 5.53 -9.64 -2.10
C MET A 131 4.91 -8.46 -1.34
N ASN A 132 4.71 -7.31 -1.99
CA ASN A 132 4.02 -6.17 -1.39
C ASN A 132 2.56 -6.50 -1.03
N VAL A 133 1.84 -7.21 -1.89
CA VAL A 133 0.46 -7.65 -1.60
C VAL A 133 0.43 -8.60 -0.40
N ILE A 134 1.29 -9.62 -0.38
CA ILE A 134 1.38 -10.57 0.74
C ILE A 134 1.68 -9.84 2.06
N THR A 135 2.66 -8.95 2.03
CA THR A 135 3.07 -8.19 3.23
C THR A 135 1.98 -7.21 3.66
N GLY A 136 1.29 -6.58 2.71
CA GLY A 136 0.14 -5.70 2.99
C GLY A 136 -0.99 -6.44 3.68
N VAL A 137 -1.36 -7.62 3.19
CA VAL A 137 -2.37 -8.48 3.84
C VAL A 137 -1.91 -8.91 5.23
N LEU A 138 -0.65 -9.30 5.39
CA LEU A 138 -0.10 -9.69 6.69
C LEU A 138 -0.15 -8.53 7.70
N PHE A 139 0.27 -7.33 7.30
CA PHE A 139 0.22 -6.16 8.18
C PHE A 139 -1.21 -5.74 8.50
N ALA A 140 -2.13 -5.83 7.53
CA ALA A 140 -3.55 -5.61 7.79
C ALA A 140 -4.10 -6.60 8.81
N ALA A 141 -3.83 -7.90 8.65
CA ALA A 141 -4.25 -8.93 9.60
C ALA A 141 -3.69 -8.69 11.00
N ILE A 142 -2.41 -8.30 11.10
CA ILE A 142 -1.78 -7.96 12.38
C ILE A 142 -2.46 -6.71 12.99
N ALA A 143 -2.68 -5.66 12.21
CA ALA A 143 -3.32 -4.43 12.68
C ALA A 143 -4.74 -4.68 13.18
N TYR A 144 -5.52 -5.47 12.45
CA TYR A 144 -6.86 -5.87 12.90
C TYR A 144 -6.81 -6.77 14.14
N GLY A 145 -5.80 -7.63 14.28
CA GLY A 145 -5.61 -8.45 15.47
C GLY A 145 -5.27 -7.66 16.74
N TYR A 146 -4.62 -6.50 16.60
CA TYR A 146 -4.36 -5.57 17.72
C TYR A 146 -5.55 -4.65 18.03
N GLY A 147 -6.56 -4.61 17.16
CA GLY A 147 -7.70 -3.72 17.22
C GLY A 147 -7.46 -2.41 16.45
N VAL A 148 -8.45 -2.01 15.69
CA VAL A 148 -8.47 -0.75 14.95
C VAL A 148 -9.40 0.23 15.62
N ALA A 149 -8.91 1.44 15.91
CA ALA A 149 -9.74 2.48 16.47
C ALA A 149 -10.89 2.82 15.51
N TYR A 150 -12.11 2.77 15.99
CA TYR A 150 -13.29 3.14 15.23
C TYR A 150 -14.14 4.14 16.03
N SER A 151 -14.95 4.91 15.29
CA SER A 151 -15.92 5.81 15.91
C SER A 151 -17.27 5.11 15.87
N PRO A 152 -17.78 4.64 17.03
CA PRO A 152 -19.10 4.03 17.09
C PRO A 152 -20.19 5.06 16.74
N ALA A 153 -21.33 4.58 16.24
CA ALA A 153 -22.48 5.44 15.92
C ALA A 153 -23.20 5.91 17.19
N ILE A 154 -22.47 6.61 18.07
CA ILE A 154 -23.03 7.20 19.28
C ILE A 154 -23.44 8.65 18.98
N VAL A 155 -24.59 9.04 19.47
CA VAL A 155 -25.07 10.43 19.43
C VAL A 155 -24.23 11.27 20.39
N GLY A 156 -23.22 11.98 19.87
CA GLY A 156 -22.41 12.91 20.66
C GLY A 156 -23.11 14.23 20.94
N GLY A 157 -24.03 14.61 20.05
CA GLY A 157 -24.85 15.79 20.15
C GLY A 157 -25.83 15.90 19.00
N VAL A 158 -26.74 16.82 19.04
CA VAL A 158 -27.73 17.12 18.00
C VAL A 158 -27.61 18.56 17.55
N VAL A 159 -27.78 18.82 16.27
CA VAL A 159 -27.73 20.18 15.71
C VAL A 159 -29.06 20.88 16.05
N PRO A 160 -29.06 22.04 16.74
CA PRO A 160 -30.29 22.77 17.08
C PRO A 160 -31.11 23.09 15.83
N GLY A 161 -32.40 22.80 15.87
CA GLY A 161 -33.31 22.98 14.75
C GLY A 161 -33.24 21.91 13.65
N GLY A 162 -32.28 20.96 13.73
CA GLY A 162 -32.18 19.83 12.79
C GLY A 162 -33.22 18.73 13.10
N PRO A 163 -33.35 17.74 12.17
CA PRO A 163 -34.35 16.66 12.33
C PRO A 163 -34.20 15.87 13.61
N ALA A 164 -32.98 15.49 14.00
CA ALA A 164 -32.72 14.76 15.24
C ALA A 164 -33.08 15.57 16.50
N TRP A 165 -32.84 16.90 16.47
CA TRP A 165 -33.23 17.79 17.56
C TRP A 165 -34.75 17.91 17.69
N GLN A 166 -35.46 18.05 16.54
CA GLN A 166 -36.94 18.15 16.51
C GLN A 166 -37.59 16.86 16.97
N ALA A 167 -37.00 15.71 16.68
CA ALA A 167 -37.46 14.40 17.13
C ALA A 167 -37.14 14.11 18.61
N GLY A 168 -36.43 15.01 19.31
CA GLY A 168 -36.09 14.84 20.73
C GLY A 168 -35.02 13.78 20.97
N ILE A 169 -34.08 13.55 20.03
CA ILE A 169 -32.98 12.64 20.22
C ILE A 169 -32.00 13.23 21.23
N GLU A 170 -31.69 12.47 22.26
CA GLU A 170 -30.79 12.85 23.35
C GLU A 170 -29.35 12.32 23.05
N PRO A 171 -28.30 13.06 23.47
CA PRO A 171 -26.94 12.56 23.44
C PRO A 171 -26.72 11.30 24.27
N GLY A 172 -25.74 10.47 23.88
CA GLY A 172 -25.34 9.26 24.61
C GLY A 172 -25.95 7.96 24.07
N GLY A 173 -27.00 8.03 23.25
CA GLY A 173 -27.58 6.84 22.62
C GLY A 173 -26.67 6.25 21.50
N LYS A 174 -26.64 4.93 21.39
CA LYS A 174 -25.94 4.21 20.29
C LYS A 174 -26.94 3.90 19.18
N VAL A 175 -26.70 4.39 17.98
CA VAL A 175 -27.50 4.06 16.81
C VAL A 175 -27.21 2.62 16.41
N VAL A 176 -28.24 1.79 16.30
CA VAL A 176 -28.14 0.36 16.01
C VAL A 176 -28.85 -0.02 14.70
N SER A 177 -29.72 0.85 14.19
CA SER A 177 -30.37 0.64 12.89
C SER A 177 -30.65 1.98 12.21
N VAL A 178 -30.50 2.03 10.88
CA VAL A 178 -30.86 3.17 10.03
C VAL A 178 -31.49 2.61 8.75
N GLY A 179 -32.75 2.95 8.50
CA GLY A 179 -33.50 2.43 7.36
C GLY A 179 -33.58 0.91 7.37
N THR A 180 -33.03 0.29 6.35
CA THR A 180 -32.99 -1.17 6.21
C THR A 180 -31.73 -1.82 6.82
N TRP A 181 -30.74 -1.02 7.19
CA TRP A 181 -29.48 -1.50 7.76
C TRP A 181 -29.54 -1.56 9.27
N SER A 182 -29.23 -2.72 9.85
CA SER A 182 -29.16 -2.92 11.31
C SER A 182 -27.84 -3.61 11.67
N ASP A 183 -27.05 -2.95 12.54
CA ASP A 183 -25.81 -3.47 13.09
C ASP A 183 -25.63 -2.96 14.53
N PRO A 184 -25.59 -3.86 15.54
CA PRO A 184 -25.33 -3.48 16.93
C PRO A 184 -24.00 -2.76 17.16
N GLU A 185 -23.01 -2.98 16.27
CA GLU A 185 -21.69 -2.36 16.31
C GLU A 185 -21.49 -1.33 15.18
N MET A 186 -22.58 -0.71 14.72
CA MET A 186 -22.58 0.27 13.63
C MET A 186 -21.53 1.36 13.83
N HIS A 187 -20.73 1.60 12.78
CA HIS A 187 -19.78 2.69 12.75
C HIS A 187 -20.46 4.00 12.33
N PHE A 188 -20.01 5.12 12.90
CA PHE A 188 -20.57 6.43 12.58
C PHE A 188 -20.50 6.75 11.08
N ARG A 189 -19.42 6.31 10.40
CA ARG A 189 -19.28 6.50 8.96
C ARG A 189 -20.31 5.72 8.14
N GLU A 190 -20.63 4.51 8.56
CA GLU A 190 -21.64 3.66 7.92
C GLU A 190 -23.03 4.26 8.09
N MET A 191 -23.40 4.62 9.32
CA MET A 191 -24.62 5.38 9.61
C MET A 191 -24.76 6.60 8.71
N LYS A 192 -23.68 7.40 8.59
CA LYS A 192 -23.69 8.60 7.75
C LYS A 192 -23.88 8.27 6.28
N MET A 193 -23.25 7.22 5.77
CA MET A 193 -23.38 6.80 4.37
C MET A 193 -24.79 6.33 4.07
N GLU A 194 -25.41 5.54 4.95
CA GLU A 194 -26.78 5.07 4.79
C GLU A 194 -27.78 6.23 4.75
N ILE A 195 -27.65 7.18 5.70
CA ILE A 195 -28.49 8.40 5.71
C ILE A 195 -28.32 9.23 4.44
N LEU A 196 -27.10 9.36 3.92
CA LEU A 196 -26.83 10.07 2.68
C LEU A 196 -27.47 9.37 1.47
N THR A 197 -27.30 8.04 1.37
CA THR A 197 -27.81 7.27 0.24
C THR A 197 -29.34 7.28 0.23
N ASP A 198 -29.98 6.92 1.34
CA ASP A 198 -31.44 6.90 1.43
C ASP A 198 -32.06 8.32 1.29
N GLY A 199 -31.40 9.32 1.90
CA GLY A 199 -31.83 10.72 1.79
C GLY A 199 -31.68 11.32 0.39
N LEU A 200 -30.77 10.82 -0.46
CA LEU A 200 -30.65 11.22 -1.87
C LEU A 200 -31.68 10.51 -2.74
N GLU A 201 -31.90 9.22 -2.51
CA GLU A 201 -32.89 8.44 -3.26
C GLU A 201 -34.33 8.84 -2.93
N ASN A 202 -34.60 9.14 -1.65
CA ASN A 202 -35.94 9.43 -1.13
C ASN A 202 -35.94 10.68 -0.23
N PRO A 203 -35.77 11.90 -0.80
CA PRO A 203 -35.52 13.11 0.00
C PRO A 203 -36.62 13.49 1.01
N ASP A 204 -37.86 13.15 0.74
CA ASP A 204 -39.03 13.51 1.57
C ASP A 204 -39.58 12.33 2.37
N LYS A 205 -38.98 11.14 2.23
CA LYS A 205 -39.37 9.96 2.97
C LYS A 205 -38.69 9.93 4.34
N PRO A 206 -39.41 9.63 5.42
CA PRO A 206 -38.78 9.45 6.73
C PRO A 206 -37.91 8.20 6.74
N ILE A 207 -36.75 8.31 7.38
CA ILE A 207 -35.82 7.22 7.65
C ILE A 207 -36.04 6.77 9.08
N ASP A 208 -36.26 5.48 9.27
CA ASP A 208 -36.36 4.87 10.59
C ASP A 208 -34.96 4.77 11.22
N VAL A 209 -34.79 5.33 12.41
CA VAL A 209 -33.53 5.28 13.16
C VAL A 209 -33.77 4.69 14.51
N GLU A 210 -33.17 3.55 14.81
CA GLU A 210 -33.26 2.89 16.10
C GLU A 210 -32.03 3.22 16.93
N ILE A 211 -32.28 3.76 18.16
CA ILE A 211 -31.23 4.20 19.06
C ILE A 211 -31.38 3.47 20.39
N LYS A 212 -30.30 2.81 20.79
CA LYS A 212 -30.20 2.11 22.08
C LYS A 212 -29.63 3.05 23.13
N TYR A 213 -30.40 3.29 24.17
CA TYR A 213 -30.03 4.01 25.40
C TYR A 213 -29.87 3.03 26.56
N GLU A 214 -29.35 3.48 27.68
CA GLU A 214 -29.29 2.69 28.93
C GLU A 214 -30.67 2.23 29.40
N ASN A 215 -31.72 3.04 29.15
CA ASN A 215 -33.09 2.80 29.59
C ASN A 215 -33.92 1.97 28.58
N GLY A 216 -33.33 1.52 27.50
CA GLY A 216 -33.99 0.77 26.42
C GLY A 216 -33.77 1.35 25.05
N THR A 217 -34.38 0.72 24.06
CA THR A 217 -34.29 1.13 22.67
C THR A 217 -35.47 1.98 22.26
N ARG A 218 -35.23 3.05 21.52
CA ARG A 218 -36.26 3.97 20.99
C ARG A 218 -36.12 4.07 19.47
N ASN A 219 -37.24 4.14 18.77
CA ASN A 219 -37.32 4.33 17.34
C ASN A 219 -37.72 5.76 17.01
N PHE A 220 -37.09 6.35 16.02
CA PHE A 220 -37.35 7.71 15.55
C PHE A 220 -37.53 7.70 14.04
N GLU A 221 -38.53 8.39 13.54
CA GLU A 221 -38.72 8.66 12.12
C GLU A 221 -38.17 10.04 11.80
N LEU A 222 -37.13 10.11 10.95
CA LEU A 222 -36.39 11.33 10.65
C LEU A 222 -36.45 11.65 9.17
N VAL A 223 -36.88 12.85 8.79
CA VAL A 223 -36.78 13.35 7.43
C VAL A 223 -35.46 14.09 7.30
N THR A 224 -34.66 13.71 6.29
CA THR A 224 -33.36 14.33 6.06
C THR A 224 -33.50 15.78 5.60
N GLN A 225 -32.57 16.64 6.03
CA GLN A 225 -32.48 18.03 5.57
C GLN A 225 -31.23 18.26 4.74
N SER A 226 -31.30 19.16 3.77
CA SER A 226 -30.14 19.60 3.00
C SER A 226 -29.19 20.40 3.87
N ARG A 227 -27.89 20.16 3.74
CA ARG A 227 -26.87 20.96 4.44
C ARG A 227 -26.85 22.40 3.87
N PRO A 228 -26.71 23.43 4.70
CA PRO A 228 -26.66 24.81 4.24
C PRO A 228 -25.48 25.12 3.29
N ASP A 229 -24.35 24.43 3.51
CA ASP A 229 -23.09 24.59 2.75
C ASP A 229 -22.96 23.61 1.57
N MET A 230 -23.76 22.55 1.54
CA MET A 230 -23.77 21.51 0.49
C MET A 230 -25.19 21.08 0.18
N LYS A 231 -25.79 21.60 -0.91
CA LYS A 231 -27.20 21.31 -1.27
C LYS A 231 -27.47 19.83 -1.54
N ASP A 232 -26.46 19.09 -2.01
CA ASP A 232 -26.56 17.65 -2.34
C ASP A 232 -26.25 16.75 -1.14
N ALA A 233 -25.85 17.30 0.02
CA ALA A 233 -25.58 16.52 1.20
C ALA A 233 -26.78 16.54 2.15
N ARG A 234 -27.38 15.36 2.34
CA ARG A 234 -28.49 15.15 3.28
C ARG A 234 -27.98 14.78 4.66
N MET A 235 -28.63 15.28 5.71
CA MET A 235 -28.24 14.99 7.10
C MET A 235 -29.48 14.94 8.00
N ILE A 236 -29.33 14.22 9.13
CA ILE A 236 -30.32 14.20 10.21
C ILE A 236 -29.90 15.05 11.43
N GLY A 237 -28.69 15.62 11.40
CA GLY A 237 -28.22 16.53 12.45
C GLY A 237 -27.65 15.87 13.69
N ILE A 238 -27.12 14.64 13.58
CA ILE A 238 -26.36 13.95 14.64
C ILE A 238 -24.87 14.27 14.50
N ALA A 239 -24.22 14.67 15.58
CA ALA A 239 -22.79 14.91 15.69
C ALA A 239 -22.05 13.74 16.34
N ILE A 240 -20.78 13.54 15.94
CA ILE A 240 -19.88 12.55 16.53
C ILE A 240 -19.51 12.94 17.97
N PRO A 241 -19.45 12.00 18.93
CA PRO A 241 -18.80 12.23 20.20
C PRO A 241 -17.28 12.40 20.00
N ASN A 242 -16.65 13.26 20.80
CA ASN A 242 -15.20 13.47 20.75
C ASN A 242 -14.39 12.31 21.40
N VAL A 243 -14.86 11.07 21.26
CA VAL A 243 -14.22 9.86 21.82
C VAL A 243 -14.12 8.79 20.73
N ALA A 244 -12.93 8.20 20.58
CA ALA A 244 -12.70 7.01 19.79
C ALA A 244 -12.67 5.78 20.72
N THR A 245 -13.28 4.68 20.27
CA THR A 245 -13.23 3.38 20.96
C THR A 245 -12.34 2.43 20.15
N LEU A 246 -11.63 1.54 20.87
CA LEU A 246 -10.89 0.44 20.25
C LEU A 246 -11.83 -0.76 20.14
N ALA A 247 -11.90 -1.37 18.97
CA ALA A 247 -12.61 -2.63 18.74
C ALA A 247 -11.69 -3.81 18.96
#